data_aed73f55f0a721ef0927437437622cb2
#
_entry.id   aed73f55f0a721ef0927437437622cb2
#
_cell.length_a   1.000
_cell.length_b   1.000
_cell.length_c   1.000
_cell.angle_alpha   90.00
_cell.angle_beta   90.00
_cell.angle_gamma   90.00
#
_symmetry.space_group_name_H-M   'P 1'
#
loop_
_entity.id
_entity.type
_entity.pdbx_description
1 polymer ?
#
loop_
_entity_poly.entity_id
_entity_poly.type
_entity_poly.pdbx_seq_one_letter_code
_entity_poly.pdbx_strand_id
1 'polypeptide(L)'
;MKPSPKLPPAGLAAPIASGLEPCLLPQDIEQWRADLQARLDRIQQHPEQGLGVIEEHVRQCTLELQRKAVERAMQAKADAVDAICPCCQRALIEKKYRVPKTIDSYCGKLRLHRTHGWCKGCRQWVFPADAALGLGPDSTASPLVQEMSALLVTKMPAEQAEAISQRITGRKLSRSTLAREAKRQGDRAIQLRQKQTTQPGFLPAKVQAAKTAIGLDQPCKPFTLVIQIDAWNIRERDEWGQTQAMQKRGQELSRWHWVYTGTCFRLEQRIQKGKRRALITERSYVATRAGIEPMIKQLHFEAMARGLAQAERVLVIADGAVWIWNAVQDRFAEATQRLDLFHANTYLWAVANQIHEADSAAARQWVKPLLKQIRTDKVAKVIAQLDELKPALSSAAAKAATEAIEYYQNNQQRMKYVGGKRRGEPLGSGTIESTCRQMQCRMKRCGQFWSTQGDEALLCLEVFWRNQRWDLLFPHVVITASLQN
;
A
#
# COMPACT_ATOMS: atom_id res chain seq x y z
N MET A 1 17.04 9.00 -22.84
CA MET A 1 16.52 8.91 -21.47
C MET A 1 17.31 9.84 -20.56
N LYS A 2 16.68 10.89 -20.01
CA LYS A 2 17.35 11.78 -19.05
C LYS A 2 17.32 11.10 -17.68
N PRO A 3 18.41 11.08 -16.91
CA PRO A 3 18.42 10.51 -15.57
C PRO A 3 17.56 11.36 -14.63
N SER A 4 16.69 10.70 -13.86
CA SER A 4 15.87 11.33 -12.83
C SER A 4 16.75 11.93 -11.73
N PRO A 5 16.39 13.10 -11.14
CA PRO A 5 17.16 13.74 -10.09
C PRO A 5 17.21 12.86 -8.83
N LYS A 6 18.42 12.65 -8.32
CA LYS A 6 18.68 11.99 -7.04
C LYS A 6 18.13 12.86 -5.90
N LEU A 7 17.30 12.32 -5.04
CA LEU A 7 16.90 12.97 -3.79
C LEU A 7 18.12 13.03 -2.84
N PRO A 8 18.33 14.16 -2.13
CA PRO A 8 19.41 14.27 -1.15
C PRO A 8 19.12 13.36 0.05
N PRO A 9 20.18 12.86 0.76
CA PRO A 9 20.02 12.19 2.03
C PRO A 9 19.39 13.12 3.05
N ALA A 10 18.56 12.59 3.95
CA ALA A 10 17.99 13.34 5.06
C ALA A 10 19.12 13.79 6.01
N GLY A 11 19.62 15.00 5.79
CA GLY A 11 20.60 15.63 6.64
C GLY A 11 19.94 16.18 7.90
N LEU A 12 20.57 15.95 9.03
CA LEU A 12 20.26 16.56 10.32
C LEU A 12 20.13 18.08 10.16
N ALA A 13 19.00 18.62 10.59
CA ALA A 13 18.77 20.06 10.63
C ALA A 13 19.81 20.72 11.55
N ALA A 14 20.53 21.72 11.03
CA ALA A 14 21.36 22.60 11.83
C ALA A 14 20.51 23.33 12.87
N PRO A 15 21.05 23.67 14.07
CA PRO A 15 20.31 24.40 15.08
C PRO A 15 19.84 25.76 14.54
N ILE A 16 18.58 26.06 14.74
CA ILE A 16 17.94 27.31 14.36
C ILE A 16 18.57 28.42 15.18
N ALA A 17 19.18 29.40 14.51
CA ALA A 17 19.72 30.60 15.17
C ALA A 17 18.59 31.34 15.91
N SER A 18 18.86 31.71 17.16
CA SER A 18 18.02 32.53 18.01
C SER A 18 17.90 33.95 17.42
N GLY A 19 16.79 34.20 16.69
CA GLY A 19 16.58 35.50 16.03
C GLY A 19 15.39 35.53 15.08
N LEU A 20 14.52 34.54 15.06
CA LEU A 20 13.29 34.55 14.27
C LEU A 20 12.30 35.56 14.88
N GLU A 21 11.86 36.55 14.08
CA GLU A 21 10.71 37.38 14.43
C GLU A 21 9.51 36.49 14.83
N PRO A 22 8.67 36.95 15.77
CA PRO A 22 7.53 36.15 16.22
C PRO A 22 6.61 35.80 15.03
N CYS A 23 6.27 34.52 14.87
CA CYS A 23 5.40 34.03 13.79
C CYS A 23 3.99 34.63 13.82
N LEU A 24 3.62 35.24 14.93
CA LEU A 24 2.38 36.01 15.10
C LEU A 24 2.73 37.41 15.64
N LEU A 25 2.20 38.43 14.97
CA LEU A 25 2.31 39.80 15.47
C LEU A 25 1.21 40.05 16.50
N PRO A 26 1.44 40.95 17.49
CA PRO A 26 0.43 41.30 18.49
C PRO A 26 -0.92 41.69 17.86
N GLN A 27 -0.89 42.44 16.78
CA GLN A 27 -2.09 42.83 16.03
C GLN A 27 -2.90 41.63 15.44
N ASP A 28 -2.23 40.50 15.08
CA ASP A 28 -2.95 39.34 14.58
C ASP A 28 -3.67 38.63 15.70
N ILE A 29 -3.10 38.62 16.90
CA ILE A 29 -3.68 38.02 18.10
C ILE A 29 -4.88 38.87 18.55
N GLU A 30 -4.74 40.19 18.57
CA GLU A 30 -5.85 41.08 18.93
C GLU A 30 -7.01 40.98 17.91
N GLN A 31 -6.72 40.96 16.63
CA GLN A 31 -7.73 40.77 15.60
C GLN A 31 -8.45 39.41 15.76
N TRP A 32 -7.70 38.35 15.96
CA TRP A 32 -8.25 37.02 16.21
C TRP A 32 -9.14 36.99 17.46
N ARG A 33 -8.69 37.64 18.55
CA ARG A 33 -9.46 37.74 19.79
C ARG A 33 -10.79 38.46 19.58
N ALA A 34 -10.75 39.59 18.86
CA ALA A 34 -11.95 40.37 18.55
C ALA A 34 -12.93 39.56 17.65
N ASP A 35 -12.41 38.89 16.63
CA ASP A 35 -13.22 38.06 15.71
C ASP A 35 -13.84 36.85 16.44
N LEU A 36 -13.08 36.21 17.33
CA LEU A 36 -13.57 35.10 18.13
C LEU A 36 -14.66 35.58 19.10
N GLN A 37 -14.42 36.67 19.83
CA GLN A 37 -15.40 37.21 20.74
C GLN A 37 -16.72 37.57 20.04
N ALA A 38 -16.64 38.29 18.90
CA ALA A 38 -17.82 38.67 18.13
C ALA A 38 -18.61 37.46 17.60
N ARG A 39 -17.95 36.33 17.37
CA ARG A 39 -18.63 35.08 16.98
C ARG A 39 -19.29 34.39 18.16
N LEU A 40 -18.63 34.35 19.31
CA LEU A 40 -19.18 33.77 20.56
C LEU A 40 -20.38 34.58 21.05
N ASP A 41 -20.34 35.94 20.99
CA ASP A 41 -21.45 36.80 21.35
C ASP A 41 -22.68 36.54 20.48
N ARG A 42 -22.47 36.32 19.17
CA ARG A 42 -23.55 35.92 18.26
C ARG A 42 -24.17 34.57 18.62
N ILE A 43 -23.36 33.60 19.00
CA ILE A 43 -23.82 32.28 19.43
C ILE A 43 -24.67 32.39 20.71
N GLN A 44 -24.27 33.25 21.67
CA GLN A 44 -25.03 33.49 22.90
C GLN A 44 -26.41 34.08 22.64
N GLN A 45 -26.56 34.85 21.56
CA GLN A 45 -27.86 35.41 21.13
C GLN A 45 -28.75 34.36 20.47
N HIS A 46 -28.24 33.15 20.19
CA HIS A 46 -28.94 32.05 19.53
C HIS A 46 -28.87 30.78 20.38
N PRO A 47 -29.62 30.70 21.49
CA PRO A 47 -29.55 29.59 22.43
C PRO A 47 -29.93 28.22 21.85
N GLU A 48 -30.59 28.21 20.70
CA GLU A 48 -30.88 26.99 19.93
C GLU A 48 -29.65 26.35 19.25
N GLN A 49 -28.54 27.09 19.19
CA GLN A 49 -27.31 26.60 18.56
C GLN A 49 -26.53 25.71 19.52
N GLY A 50 -26.40 24.43 19.16
CA GLY A 50 -25.67 23.43 19.96
C GLY A 50 -24.18 23.49 19.80
N LEU A 51 -23.45 22.60 20.55
CA LEU A 51 -22.00 22.52 20.62
C LEU A 51 -21.31 22.46 19.24
N GLY A 52 -21.88 21.74 18.26
CA GLY A 52 -21.27 21.61 16.93
C GLY A 52 -21.15 22.94 16.18
N VAL A 53 -22.07 23.90 16.42
CA VAL A 53 -21.97 25.26 15.85
C VAL A 53 -20.86 26.04 16.53
N ILE A 54 -20.75 25.91 17.86
CA ILE A 54 -19.66 26.54 18.63
C ILE A 54 -18.30 26.05 18.16
N GLU A 55 -18.11 24.73 18.05
CA GLU A 55 -16.86 24.12 17.56
C GLU A 55 -16.49 24.62 16.16
N GLU A 56 -17.47 24.69 15.24
CA GLU A 56 -17.23 25.15 13.85
C GLU A 56 -16.80 26.62 13.80
N HIS A 57 -17.43 27.51 14.58
CA HIS A 57 -17.08 28.93 14.63
C HIS A 57 -15.67 29.13 15.22
N VAL A 58 -15.34 28.44 16.32
CA VAL A 58 -13.99 28.49 16.92
C VAL A 58 -12.95 27.95 15.93
N ARG A 59 -13.25 26.83 15.29
CA ARG A 59 -12.37 26.22 14.28
C ARG A 59 -12.07 27.17 13.13
N GLN A 60 -13.09 27.86 12.58
CA GLN A 60 -12.91 28.80 11.46
C GLN A 60 -12.07 30.00 11.85
N CYS A 61 -12.27 30.61 13.01
CA CYS A 61 -11.44 31.69 13.53
C CYS A 61 -9.98 31.25 13.69
N THR A 62 -9.77 30.06 14.27
CA THR A 62 -8.43 29.55 14.55
C THR A 62 -7.67 29.20 13.27
N LEU A 63 -8.35 28.70 12.23
CA LEU A 63 -7.72 28.37 10.96
C LEU A 63 -7.06 29.58 10.28
N GLU A 64 -7.65 30.77 10.34
CA GLU A 64 -7.07 31.95 9.73
C GLU A 64 -5.81 32.41 10.51
N LEU A 65 -5.84 32.35 11.83
CA LEU A 65 -4.67 32.62 12.67
C LEU A 65 -3.54 31.62 12.37
N GLN A 66 -3.86 30.32 12.29
CA GLN A 66 -2.91 29.27 11.92
C GLN A 66 -2.32 29.53 10.54
N ARG A 67 -3.12 29.92 9.56
CA ARG A 67 -2.67 30.22 8.20
C ARG A 67 -1.64 31.35 8.20
N LYS A 68 -1.90 32.44 8.90
CA LYS A 68 -0.98 33.58 9.03
C LYS A 68 0.34 33.17 9.70
N ALA A 69 0.26 32.41 10.80
CA ALA A 69 1.42 31.91 11.53
C ALA A 69 2.30 31.00 10.64
N VAL A 70 1.69 30.03 9.96
CA VAL A 70 2.41 29.10 9.08
C VAL A 70 3.01 29.84 7.88
N GLU A 71 2.30 30.80 7.28
CA GLU A 71 2.80 31.58 6.13
C GLU A 71 4.03 32.37 6.51
N ARG A 72 4.04 33.04 7.68
CA ARG A 72 5.21 33.80 8.17
C ARG A 72 6.38 32.90 8.53
N ALA A 73 6.13 31.83 9.29
CA ALA A 73 7.19 30.88 9.66
C ALA A 73 7.83 30.23 8.42
N MET A 74 6.99 29.88 7.42
CA MET A 74 7.43 29.35 6.14
C MET A 74 8.28 30.38 5.37
N GLN A 75 7.85 31.65 5.32
CA GLN A 75 8.57 32.70 4.65
C GLN A 75 9.91 33.00 5.34
N ALA A 76 9.92 33.15 6.65
CA ALA A 76 11.14 33.34 7.43
C ALA A 76 12.15 32.21 7.19
N LYS A 77 11.69 30.97 7.18
CA LYS A 77 12.55 29.83 6.84
C LYS A 77 13.06 29.87 5.41
N ALA A 78 12.25 30.30 4.45
CA ALA A 78 12.66 30.44 3.05
C ALA A 78 13.67 31.57 2.83
N ASP A 79 13.52 32.67 3.54
CA ASP A 79 14.41 33.84 3.49
C ASP A 79 15.80 33.54 4.10
N ALA A 80 15.86 32.64 5.07
CA ALA A 80 17.10 32.17 5.69
C ALA A 80 17.87 31.12 4.83
N VAL A 81 17.31 30.67 3.69
CA VAL A 81 17.98 29.69 2.84
C VAL A 81 18.92 30.37 1.84
N ASP A 82 20.18 30.02 1.88
CA ASP A 82 21.17 30.45 0.92
C ASP A 82 20.84 30.01 -0.51
N ALA A 83 21.23 30.81 -1.48
CA ALA A 83 21.08 30.54 -2.91
C ALA A 83 22.09 29.46 -3.38
N ILE A 84 22.06 28.29 -2.76
CA ILE A 84 22.94 27.14 -2.99
C ILE A 84 22.11 25.96 -3.53
N CYS A 85 22.66 25.22 -4.48
CA CYS A 85 21.98 24.03 -5.00
C CYS A 85 21.85 22.95 -3.93
N PRO A 86 20.65 22.47 -3.58
CA PRO A 86 20.48 21.45 -2.55
C PRO A 86 21.07 20.07 -2.93
N CYS A 87 21.34 19.84 -4.22
CA CYS A 87 21.87 18.57 -4.71
C CYS A 87 23.43 18.52 -4.68
N CYS A 88 24.09 19.54 -5.23
CA CYS A 88 25.57 19.53 -5.40
C CYS A 88 26.28 20.61 -4.58
N GLN A 89 25.57 21.37 -3.75
CA GLN A 89 26.08 22.40 -2.84
C GLN A 89 26.82 23.56 -3.53
N ARG A 90 26.65 23.75 -4.85
CA ARG A 90 27.25 24.87 -5.59
C ARG A 90 26.34 26.09 -5.54
N ALA A 91 26.95 27.27 -5.48
CA ALA A 91 26.23 28.53 -5.56
C ALA A 91 25.45 28.65 -6.88
N LEU A 92 24.25 29.17 -6.81
CA LEU A 92 23.41 29.41 -7.98
C LEU A 92 23.82 30.71 -8.71
N ILE A 93 23.68 30.68 -10.02
CA ILE A 93 23.83 31.85 -10.89
C ILE A 93 22.47 32.25 -11.49
N GLU A 94 22.40 33.39 -12.19
CA GLU A 94 21.17 33.92 -12.82
C GLU A 94 19.99 33.95 -11.84
N LYS A 95 20.24 34.49 -10.65
CA LYS A 95 19.26 34.48 -9.54
C LYS A 95 18.10 35.42 -9.82
N LYS A 96 16.88 34.90 -9.58
CA LYS A 96 15.64 35.68 -9.50
C LYS A 96 15.12 35.60 -8.06
N TYR A 97 14.88 36.73 -7.47
CA TYR A 97 14.42 36.86 -6.09
C TYR A 97 12.90 37.01 -6.03
N ARG A 98 12.32 36.67 -4.89
CA ARG A 98 10.88 36.79 -4.59
C ARG A 98 9.94 36.21 -5.65
N VAL A 99 10.32 35.08 -6.24
CA VAL A 99 9.47 34.34 -7.17
C VAL A 99 8.29 33.72 -6.39
N PRO A 100 7.02 34.10 -6.70
CA PRO A 100 5.88 33.66 -5.93
C PRO A 100 5.56 32.18 -6.15
N LYS A 101 5.05 31.53 -5.12
CA LYS A 101 4.42 30.18 -5.17
C LYS A 101 3.20 30.15 -4.24
N THR A 102 2.12 29.58 -4.73
CA THR A 102 0.96 29.28 -3.89
C THR A 102 1.00 27.81 -3.50
N ILE A 103 0.78 27.53 -2.21
CA ILE A 103 0.83 26.20 -1.64
C ILE A 103 -0.52 25.88 -0.98
N ASP A 104 -1.16 24.80 -1.37
CA ASP A 104 -2.31 24.24 -0.67
C ASP A 104 -1.85 23.61 0.64
N SER A 105 -2.30 24.13 1.76
CA SER A 105 -1.98 23.63 3.09
C SER A 105 -3.24 23.21 3.86
N TYR A 106 -3.01 22.56 5.00
CA TYR A 106 -4.10 22.19 5.90
C TYR A 106 -4.87 23.43 6.43
N CYS A 107 -4.18 24.56 6.60
CA CYS A 107 -4.76 25.84 7.05
C CYS A 107 -5.33 26.69 5.91
N GLY A 108 -5.15 26.31 4.66
CA GLY A 108 -5.56 27.09 3.49
C GLY A 108 -4.45 27.32 2.51
N LYS A 109 -4.66 28.24 1.57
CA LYS A 109 -3.63 28.64 0.60
C LYS A 109 -2.60 29.53 1.27
N LEU A 110 -1.33 29.14 1.17
CA LEU A 110 -0.17 29.91 1.64
C LEU A 110 0.54 30.54 0.46
N ARG A 111 1.04 31.75 0.66
CA ARG A 111 1.86 32.46 -0.32
C ARG A 111 3.33 32.42 0.11
N LEU A 112 4.19 31.91 -0.76
CA LEU A 112 5.64 31.85 -0.55
C LEU A 112 6.36 32.64 -1.60
N HIS A 113 7.30 33.49 -1.18
CA HIS A 113 8.25 34.16 -2.05
C HIS A 113 9.63 33.55 -1.85
N ARG A 114 10.30 33.14 -2.92
CA ARG A 114 11.54 32.37 -2.85
C ARG A 114 12.53 32.73 -3.94
N THR A 115 13.80 32.39 -3.72
CA THR A 115 14.87 32.60 -4.70
C THR A 115 14.88 31.39 -5.68
N HIS A 116 15.07 31.71 -6.96
CA HIS A 116 15.23 30.77 -8.06
C HIS A 116 16.55 31.05 -8.77
N GLY A 117 17.32 30.02 -9.13
CA GLY A 117 18.59 30.21 -9.83
C GLY A 117 19.04 28.98 -10.60
N TRP A 118 19.97 29.17 -11.51
CA TRP A 118 20.56 28.12 -12.34
C TRP A 118 21.74 27.46 -11.63
N CYS A 119 21.78 26.16 -11.57
CA CYS A 119 22.90 25.36 -11.06
C CYS A 119 23.76 24.84 -12.23
N LYS A 120 24.98 25.35 -12.38
CA LYS A 120 25.93 24.85 -13.40
C LYS A 120 26.30 23.38 -13.21
N GLY A 121 26.40 22.90 -11.97
CA GLY A 121 26.77 21.52 -11.68
C GLY A 121 25.69 20.52 -12.07
N CYS A 122 24.44 20.78 -11.74
CA CYS A 122 23.31 19.90 -12.04
C CYS A 122 22.63 20.25 -13.39
N ARG A 123 23.02 21.36 -14.03
CA ARG A 123 22.44 21.85 -15.29
C ARG A 123 20.91 21.98 -15.24
N GLN A 124 20.41 22.59 -14.17
CA GLN A 124 18.96 22.76 -13.97
C GLN A 124 18.65 24.02 -13.15
N TRP A 125 17.45 24.53 -13.32
CA TRP A 125 16.88 25.56 -12.47
C TRP A 125 16.42 24.97 -11.16
N VAL A 126 16.72 25.60 -10.03
CA VAL A 126 16.37 25.11 -8.70
C VAL A 126 15.81 26.21 -7.80
N PHE A 127 14.97 25.81 -6.87
CA PHE A 127 14.44 26.62 -5.78
C PHE A 127 14.94 26.04 -4.44
N PRO A 128 16.01 26.56 -3.84
CA PRO A 128 16.56 26.01 -2.60
C PRO A 128 15.56 25.94 -1.45
N ALA A 129 14.73 26.96 -1.31
CA ALA A 129 13.69 27.01 -0.27
C ALA A 129 12.66 25.87 -0.39
N ASP A 130 12.35 25.38 -1.59
CA ASP A 130 11.42 24.26 -1.75
C ASP A 130 11.98 23.00 -1.07
N ALA A 131 13.26 22.70 -1.25
CA ALA A 131 13.90 21.56 -0.60
C ALA A 131 13.94 21.72 0.94
N ALA A 132 14.27 22.91 1.43
CA ALA A 132 14.32 23.21 2.87
C ALA A 132 12.93 23.11 3.55
N LEU A 133 11.87 23.37 2.78
CA LEU A 133 10.47 23.27 3.23
C LEU A 133 9.84 21.88 2.99
N GLY A 134 10.61 20.92 2.45
CA GLY A 134 10.09 19.60 2.11
C GLY A 134 9.09 19.59 0.95
N LEU A 135 9.12 20.64 0.11
CA LEU A 135 8.26 20.75 -1.07
C LEU A 135 8.95 20.07 -2.26
N GLY A 136 8.25 19.19 -2.93
CA GLY A 136 8.71 18.65 -4.21
C GLY A 136 8.78 19.74 -5.28
N PRO A 137 9.62 19.60 -6.32
CA PRO A 137 9.86 20.64 -7.33
C PRO A 137 8.56 21.12 -7.99
N ASP A 138 7.61 20.22 -8.26
CA ASP A 138 6.33 20.51 -8.91
C ASP A 138 5.12 20.44 -7.97
N SER A 139 5.35 20.25 -6.66
CA SER A 139 4.25 20.18 -5.71
C SER A 139 3.75 21.56 -5.32
N THR A 140 2.45 21.73 -5.42
CA THR A 140 1.72 22.87 -4.87
C THR A 140 1.02 22.53 -3.55
N ALA A 141 1.30 21.38 -2.97
CA ALA A 141 0.70 20.89 -1.72
C ALA A 141 1.77 20.83 -0.61
N SER A 142 1.40 21.23 0.59
CA SER A 142 2.23 21.06 1.79
C SER A 142 2.43 19.55 2.10
N PRO A 143 3.47 19.17 2.86
CA PRO A 143 3.69 17.76 3.26
C PRO A 143 2.47 17.12 3.91
N LEU A 144 1.75 17.84 4.77
CA LEU A 144 0.50 17.33 5.39
C LEU A 144 -0.61 17.10 4.35
N VAL A 145 -0.76 17.97 3.36
CA VAL A 145 -1.75 17.78 2.28
C VAL A 145 -1.33 16.65 1.35
N GLN A 146 -0.04 16.49 1.09
CA GLN A 146 0.49 15.35 0.33
C GLN A 146 0.17 14.02 1.02
N GLU A 147 0.42 13.94 2.33
CA GLU A 147 0.11 12.77 3.14
C GLU A 147 -1.38 12.47 3.18
N MET A 148 -2.22 13.47 3.50
CA MET A 148 -3.66 13.34 3.52
C MET A 148 -4.19 12.86 2.16
N SER A 149 -3.69 13.43 1.06
CA SER A 149 -4.06 13.03 -0.29
C SER A 149 -3.71 11.57 -0.57
N ALA A 150 -2.48 11.16 -0.23
CA ALA A 150 -2.02 9.79 -0.39
C ALA A 150 -2.89 8.82 0.42
N LEU A 151 -3.15 9.13 1.71
CA LEU A 151 -3.92 8.28 2.60
C LEU A 151 -5.37 8.13 2.14
N LEU A 152 -6.05 9.25 1.88
CA LEU A 152 -7.46 9.23 1.49
C LEU A 152 -7.66 8.52 0.14
N VAL A 153 -6.87 8.86 -0.89
CA VAL A 153 -7.03 8.28 -2.23
C VAL A 153 -6.63 6.81 -2.24
N THR A 154 -5.71 6.38 -1.38
CA THR A 154 -5.40 4.96 -1.20
C THR A 154 -6.63 4.18 -0.68
N LYS A 155 -7.43 4.77 0.19
CA LYS A 155 -8.60 4.11 0.82
C LYS A 155 -9.90 4.28 0.04
N MET A 156 -10.05 5.36 -0.72
CA MET A 156 -11.30 5.68 -1.43
C MET A 156 -11.06 6.40 -2.76
N PRO A 157 -12.05 6.44 -3.68
CA PRO A 157 -11.96 7.26 -4.89
C PRO A 157 -11.75 8.75 -4.58
N ALA A 158 -11.05 9.46 -5.47
CA ALA A 158 -10.70 10.87 -5.28
C ALA A 158 -11.93 11.79 -5.09
N GLU A 159 -13.07 11.44 -5.68
CA GLU A 159 -14.33 12.16 -5.47
C GLU A 159 -14.83 12.04 -4.03
N GLN A 160 -14.82 10.83 -3.45
CA GLN A 160 -15.15 10.62 -2.05
C GLN A 160 -14.11 11.26 -1.12
N ALA A 161 -12.84 11.21 -1.48
CA ALA A 161 -11.76 11.86 -0.76
C ALA A 161 -11.94 13.39 -0.72
N GLU A 162 -12.38 14.01 -1.82
CA GLU A 162 -12.72 15.44 -1.87
C GLU A 162 -13.85 15.78 -0.88
N ALA A 163 -14.96 15.04 -0.93
CA ALA A 163 -16.09 15.27 -0.06
C ALA A 163 -15.75 15.08 1.43
N ILE A 164 -15.03 14.01 1.77
CA ILE A 164 -14.61 13.71 3.15
C ILE A 164 -13.58 14.72 3.65
N SER A 165 -12.56 15.07 2.85
CA SER A 165 -11.57 16.05 3.24
C SER A 165 -12.21 17.42 3.50
N GLN A 166 -13.15 17.85 2.65
CA GLN A 166 -13.92 19.09 2.86
C GLN A 166 -14.75 19.03 4.15
N ARG A 167 -15.41 17.90 4.43
CA ARG A 167 -16.24 17.75 5.65
C ARG A 167 -15.41 17.79 6.93
N ILE A 168 -14.22 17.17 6.92
CA ILE A 168 -13.34 17.09 8.11
C ILE A 168 -12.56 18.38 8.31
N THR A 169 -11.94 18.89 7.24
CA THR A 169 -11.01 20.04 7.34
C THR A 169 -11.67 21.39 7.08
N GLY A 170 -12.92 21.41 6.57
CA GLY A 170 -13.59 22.61 6.09
C GLY A 170 -12.96 23.19 4.81
N ARG A 171 -12.00 22.49 4.18
CA ARG A 171 -11.27 22.94 2.99
C ARG A 171 -11.57 22.09 1.77
N LYS A 172 -11.88 22.74 0.67
CA LYS A 172 -12.09 22.06 -0.61
C LYS A 172 -10.75 21.91 -1.33
N LEU A 173 -10.22 20.68 -1.31
CA LEU A 173 -9.13 20.26 -2.18
C LEU A 173 -9.75 19.53 -3.36
N SER A 174 -9.49 19.96 -4.59
CA SER A 174 -10.11 19.33 -5.75
C SER A 174 -9.68 17.86 -5.90
N ARG A 175 -10.58 17.03 -6.39
CA ARG A 175 -10.29 15.61 -6.70
C ARG A 175 -9.05 15.42 -7.57
N SER A 176 -8.80 16.35 -8.51
CA SER A 176 -7.62 16.32 -9.37
C SER A 176 -6.32 16.60 -8.59
N THR A 177 -6.34 17.51 -7.62
CA THR A 177 -5.22 17.76 -6.73
C THR A 177 -4.94 16.55 -5.86
N LEU A 178 -5.97 15.99 -5.21
CA LEU A 178 -5.83 14.78 -4.38
C LEU A 178 -5.28 13.59 -5.16
N ALA A 179 -5.82 13.34 -6.35
CA ALA A 179 -5.36 12.23 -7.20
C ALA A 179 -3.91 12.43 -7.69
N ARG A 180 -3.55 13.65 -8.09
CA ARG A 180 -2.19 13.98 -8.55
C ARG A 180 -1.16 13.82 -7.43
N GLU A 181 -1.46 14.33 -6.23
CA GLU A 181 -0.56 14.19 -5.08
C GLU A 181 -0.45 12.72 -4.63
N ALA A 182 -1.56 11.98 -4.58
CA ALA A 182 -1.53 10.55 -4.27
C ALA A 182 -0.67 9.77 -5.28
N LYS A 183 -0.82 10.04 -6.58
CA LYS A 183 0.03 9.42 -7.60
C LYS A 183 1.50 9.77 -7.40
N ARG A 184 1.83 11.02 -7.13
CA ARG A 184 3.22 11.46 -6.88
C ARG A 184 3.83 10.74 -5.68
N GLN A 185 3.08 10.58 -4.59
CA GLN A 185 3.56 9.86 -3.41
C GLN A 185 3.65 8.35 -3.68
N GLY A 186 2.77 7.79 -4.50
CA GLY A 186 2.86 6.43 -4.98
C GLY A 186 4.11 6.17 -5.83
N ASP A 187 4.43 7.08 -6.75
CA ASP A 187 5.66 7.00 -7.55
C ASP A 187 6.92 7.05 -6.65
N ARG A 188 6.89 7.88 -5.60
CA ARG A 188 7.95 7.92 -4.58
C ARG A 188 8.03 6.61 -3.79
N ALA A 189 6.90 6.04 -3.43
CA ALA A 189 6.84 4.73 -2.76
C ALA A 189 7.45 3.62 -3.64
N ILE A 190 7.15 3.62 -4.95
CA ILE A 190 7.73 2.69 -5.92
C ILE A 190 9.26 2.82 -5.94
N GLN A 191 9.80 4.05 -5.99
CA GLN A 191 11.24 4.28 -5.96
C GLN A 191 11.90 3.78 -4.66
N LEU A 192 11.28 4.02 -3.51
CA LEU A 192 11.76 3.51 -2.22
C LEU A 192 11.75 1.99 -2.19
N ARG A 193 10.69 1.37 -2.67
CA ARG A 193 10.56 -0.09 -2.77
C ARG A 193 11.64 -0.69 -3.66
N GLN A 194 11.92 -0.10 -4.82
CA GLN A 194 12.98 -0.53 -5.71
C GLN A 194 14.35 -0.46 -5.03
N LYS A 195 14.64 0.64 -4.32
CA LYS A 195 15.88 0.76 -3.55
C LYS A 195 16.02 -0.31 -2.48
N GLN A 196 14.93 -0.65 -1.77
CA GLN A 196 14.93 -1.70 -0.75
C GLN A 196 15.27 -3.08 -1.33
N THR A 197 14.82 -3.37 -2.55
CA THR A 197 15.02 -4.68 -3.19
C THR A 197 16.33 -4.80 -3.98
N THR A 198 16.96 -3.69 -4.36
CA THR A 198 18.21 -3.67 -5.16
C THR A 198 19.46 -3.47 -4.31
N GLN A 199 19.33 -2.94 -3.10
CA GLN A 199 20.47 -2.73 -2.19
C GLN A 199 20.35 -3.66 -0.97
N PRO A 200 21.03 -4.81 -0.97
CA PRO A 200 21.09 -5.70 0.19
C PRO A 200 21.61 -4.92 1.40
N GLY A 201 20.87 -4.92 2.50
CA GLY A 201 21.22 -4.17 3.72
C GLY A 201 20.64 -2.76 3.82
N PHE A 202 20.02 -2.22 2.77
CA PHE A 202 19.28 -0.97 2.87
C PHE A 202 17.95 -1.18 3.61
N LEU A 203 18.05 -1.23 4.92
CA LEU A 203 16.89 -1.12 5.79
C LEU A 203 16.95 0.26 6.45
N PRO A 204 15.93 1.10 6.28
CA PRO A 204 15.84 2.35 7.04
C PRO A 204 15.98 2.06 8.53
N ALA A 205 16.62 2.96 9.28
CA ALA A 205 16.89 2.78 10.71
C ALA A 205 15.64 2.40 11.52
N LYS A 206 14.46 2.94 11.18
CA LYS A 206 13.18 2.56 11.80
C LYS A 206 12.77 1.11 11.53
N VAL A 207 13.07 0.57 10.35
CA VAL A 207 12.80 -0.85 10.05
C VAL A 207 13.81 -1.75 10.74
N GLN A 208 15.04 -1.30 10.90
CA GLN A 208 16.02 -1.96 11.76
C GLN A 208 15.59 -1.94 13.22
N ALA A 209 15.16 -0.77 13.75
CA ALA A 209 14.62 -0.66 15.09
C ALA A 209 13.36 -1.53 15.29
N ALA A 210 12.47 -1.60 14.30
CA ALA A 210 11.32 -2.51 14.33
C ALA A 210 11.75 -3.99 14.30
N LYS A 211 12.85 -4.35 13.61
CA LYS A 211 13.43 -5.70 13.66
C LYS A 211 13.94 -6.02 15.07
N THR A 212 14.64 -5.10 15.68
CA THR A 212 15.14 -5.24 17.06
C THR A 212 13.98 -5.33 18.06
N ALA A 213 12.95 -4.51 17.88
CA ALA A 213 11.74 -4.56 18.71
C ALA A 213 10.94 -5.88 18.53
N ILE A 214 11.01 -6.53 17.36
CA ILE A 214 10.39 -7.85 17.13
C ILE A 214 11.29 -8.99 17.71
N GLY A 215 12.42 -8.65 18.30
CA GLY A 215 13.33 -9.65 18.90
C GLY A 215 14.09 -10.49 17.87
N LEU A 216 14.34 -9.94 16.68
CA LEU A 216 15.06 -10.63 15.60
C LEU A 216 16.54 -10.84 15.88
N ASP A 217 17.13 -10.02 16.78
CA ASP A 217 18.53 -10.08 17.17
C ASP A 217 18.76 -10.90 18.46
N GLN A 218 17.68 -11.41 19.10
CA GLN A 218 17.80 -12.36 20.21
C GLN A 218 17.70 -13.80 19.70
N PRO A 219 18.31 -14.79 20.42
CA PRO A 219 18.12 -16.19 20.07
C PRO A 219 16.63 -16.52 20.05
N CYS A 220 16.06 -16.56 18.86
CA CYS A 220 14.65 -16.82 18.63
C CYS A 220 14.30 -18.24 19.02
N LYS A 221 13.17 -18.44 19.69
CA LYS A 221 12.53 -19.76 19.73
C LYS A 221 12.32 -20.23 18.29
N PRO A 222 12.50 -21.54 18.03
CA PRO A 222 12.23 -22.11 16.70
C PRO A 222 10.86 -21.67 16.18
N PHE A 223 10.78 -21.24 14.92
CA PHE A 223 9.53 -20.79 14.32
C PHE A 223 9.39 -21.25 12.86
N THR A 224 8.15 -21.31 12.41
CA THR A 224 7.81 -21.59 11.01
C THR A 224 7.46 -20.29 10.30
N LEU A 225 8.19 -19.95 9.25
CA LEU A 225 7.85 -18.85 8.35
C LEU A 225 6.87 -19.37 7.29
N VAL A 226 5.66 -18.82 7.27
CA VAL A 226 4.63 -19.14 6.27
C VAL A 226 4.62 -18.06 5.21
N ILE A 227 4.67 -18.46 3.95
CA ILE A 227 4.61 -17.61 2.76
C ILE A 227 3.40 -18.05 1.94
N GLN A 228 2.60 -17.10 1.48
CA GLN A 228 1.46 -17.37 0.61
C GLN A 228 1.48 -16.42 -0.58
N ILE A 229 1.16 -16.94 -1.75
CA ILE A 229 1.20 -16.24 -3.04
C ILE A 229 -0.10 -16.49 -3.77
N ASP A 230 -0.62 -15.44 -4.40
CA ASP A 230 -1.82 -15.48 -5.22
C ASP A 230 -1.80 -14.34 -6.24
N ALA A 231 -2.64 -14.40 -7.26
CA ALA A 231 -2.80 -13.32 -8.23
C ALA A 231 -4.27 -13.07 -8.52
N TRP A 232 -4.57 -11.82 -8.81
CA TRP A 232 -5.91 -11.39 -9.22
C TRP A 232 -5.78 -10.33 -10.31
N ASN A 233 -6.86 -10.05 -11.02
CA ASN A 233 -6.83 -9.12 -12.13
C ASN A 233 -7.59 -7.82 -11.84
N ILE A 234 -7.19 -6.75 -12.53
CA ILE A 234 -7.86 -5.45 -12.53
C ILE A 234 -8.11 -5.00 -13.98
N ARG A 235 -9.04 -4.06 -14.14
CA ARG A 235 -9.32 -3.46 -15.45
C ARG A 235 -8.56 -2.16 -15.62
N GLU A 236 -7.76 -2.07 -16.66
CA GLU A 236 -7.07 -0.87 -17.07
C GLU A 236 -7.66 -0.29 -18.35
N ARG A 237 -7.58 1.01 -18.45
CA ARG A 237 -7.87 1.77 -19.66
C ARG A 237 -6.65 2.61 -19.98
N ASP A 238 -5.90 2.22 -21.00
CA ASP A 238 -4.63 2.85 -21.33
C ASP A 238 -4.80 4.22 -22.04
N GLU A 239 -5.91 4.39 -22.76
CA GLU A 239 -6.18 5.58 -23.58
C GLU A 239 -7.39 6.38 -23.05
N TRP A 240 -7.17 7.16 -22.02
CA TRP A 240 -8.20 8.04 -21.46
C TRP A 240 -8.56 9.17 -22.45
N GLY A 241 -9.87 9.46 -22.55
CA GLY A 241 -10.39 10.49 -23.43
C GLY A 241 -10.60 10.08 -24.88
N GLN A 242 -10.14 8.90 -25.30
CA GLN A 242 -10.26 8.40 -26.69
C GLN A 242 -11.40 7.39 -26.90
N THR A 243 -12.32 7.27 -25.95
CA THR A 243 -13.38 6.25 -25.96
C THR A 243 -14.15 6.17 -27.28
N GLN A 244 -14.59 7.33 -27.82
CA GLN A 244 -15.33 7.35 -29.09
C GLN A 244 -14.48 6.93 -30.30
N ALA A 245 -13.22 7.35 -30.34
CA ALA A 245 -12.30 6.99 -31.40
C ALA A 245 -11.98 5.47 -31.37
N MET A 246 -11.79 4.91 -30.16
CA MET A 246 -11.55 3.47 -29.99
C MET A 246 -12.78 2.64 -30.38
N GLN A 247 -13.98 3.06 -29.94
CA GLN A 247 -15.23 2.39 -30.33
C GLN A 247 -15.42 2.37 -31.86
N LYS A 248 -15.15 3.51 -32.53
CA LYS A 248 -15.24 3.59 -34.00
C LYS A 248 -14.24 2.66 -34.70
N ARG A 249 -13.11 2.34 -34.05
CA ARG A 249 -12.10 1.41 -34.59
C ARG A 249 -12.34 -0.05 -34.18
N GLY A 250 -13.41 -0.34 -33.43
CA GLY A 250 -13.67 -1.68 -32.88
C GLY A 250 -12.64 -2.16 -31.84
N GLN A 251 -11.92 -1.23 -31.22
CA GLN A 251 -10.89 -1.55 -30.24
C GLN A 251 -11.46 -1.77 -28.83
N GLU A 252 -10.86 -2.68 -28.08
CA GLU A 252 -11.20 -2.90 -26.67
C GLU A 252 -10.89 -1.65 -25.82
N LEU A 253 -11.90 -1.18 -25.07
CA LEU A 253 -11.78 0.01 -24.22
C LEU A 253 -11.03 -0.22 -22.91
N SER A 254 -10.92 -1.46 -22.52
CA SER A 254 -10.24 -1.83 -21.26
C SER A 254 -9.68 -3.24 -21.36
N ARG A 255 -8.54 -3.45 -20.71
CA ARG A 255 -7.87 -4.74 -20.65
C ARG A 255 -7.77 -5.24 -19.23
N TRP A 256 -7.75 -6.56 -19.06
CA TRP A 256 -7.51 -7.19 -17.77
C TRP A 256 -6.01 -7.43 -17.58
N HIS A 257 -5.50 -6.99 -16.43
CA HIS A 257 -4.10 -7.15 -16.06
C HIS A 257 -3.96 -7.80 -14.70
N TRP A 258 -2.93 -8.62 -14.52
CA TRP A 258 -2.67 -9.34 -13.29
C TRP A 258 -2.01 -8.44 -12.24
N VAL A 259 -2.48 -8.57 -11.01
CA VAL A 259 -1.82 -8.09 -9.80
C VAL A 259 -1.30 -9.30 -9.05
N TYR A 260 0.00 -9.34 -8.86
CA TYR A 260 0.68 -10.41 -8.15
C TYR A 260 0.81 -10.03 -6.68
N THR A 261 0.37 -10.91 -5.80
CA THR A 261 0.24 -10.62 -4.37
C THR A 261 0.93 -11.69 -3.55
N GLY A 262 1.63 -11.29 -2.50
CA GLY A 262 2.27 -12.19 -1.55
C GLY A 262 2.09 -11.71 -0.11
N THR A 263 2.13 -12.65 0.82
CA THR A 263 2.16 -12.37 2.26
C THR A 263 3.09 -13.34 2.96
N CYS A 264 3.76 -12.88 4.02
CA CYS A 264 4.55 -13.75 4.88
C CYS A 264 4.35 -13.39 6.35
N PHE A 265 4.40 -14.42 7.21
CA PHE A 265 4.20 -14.28 8.66
C PHE A 265 4.81 -15.45 9.41
N ARG A 266 5.13 -15.26 10.69
CA ARG A 266 5.52 -16.34 11.59
C ARG A 266 4.29 -17.03 12.12
N LEU A 267 4.24 -18.36 12.02
CA LEU A 267 3.08 -19.16 12.43
C LEU A 267 2.77 -19.01 13.92
N GLU A 268 3.80 -18.85 14.72
CA GLU A 268 3.73 -18.75 16.18
C GLU A 268 3.20 -17.38 16.64
N GLN A 269 3.32 -16.34 15.82
CA GLN A 269 2.76 -15.01 16.07
C GLN A 269 1.26 -14.97 15.74
N ARG A 270 0.48 -15.76 16.50
CA ARG A 270 -0.97 -15.84 16.35
C ARG A 270 -1.68 -15.90 17.69
N ILE A 271 -2.86 -15.31 17.75
CA ILE A 271 -3.78 -15.40 18.89
C ILE A 271 -4.86 -16.41 18.54
N GLN A 272 -4.99 -17.47 19.34
CA GLN A 272 -6.05 -18.46 19.15
C GLN A 272 -7.39 -17.89 19.65
N LYS A 273 -8.34 -17.71 18.73
CA LYS A 273 -9.71 -17.21 19.02
C LYS A 273 -10.76 -18.34 18.90
N GLY A 274 -10.58 -19.42 19.66
CA GLY A 274 -11.47 -20.60 19.63
C GLY A 274 -10.85 -21.78 18.90
N LYS A 275 -11.57 -22.92 18.88
CA LYS A 275 -11.03 -24.23 18.41
C LYS A 275 -10.53 -24.25 16.96
N ARG A 276 -11.02 -23.36 16.08
CA ARG A 276 -10.72 -23.36 14.63
C ARG A 276 -10.31 -22.01 14.07
N ARG A 277 -10.19 -20.98 14.91
CA ARG A 277 -9.86 -19.61 14.46
C ARG A 277 -8.61 -19.12 15.15
N ALA A 278 -7.59 -18.78 14.38
CA ALA A 278 -6.42 -18.07 14.84
C ALA A 278 -6.32 -16.73 14.13
N LEU A 279 -5.99 -15.68 14.86
CA LEU A 279 -5.68 -14.36 14.31
C LEU A 279 -4.17 -14.25 14.21
N ILE A 280 -3.66 -14.04 13.01
CA ILE A 280 -2.26 -13.71 12.77
C ILE A 280 -2.08 -12.25 13.15
N THR A 281 -1.21 -11.97 14.11
CA THR A 281 -1.02 -10.62 14.67
C THR A 281 -0.11 -9.77 13.79
N GLU A 282 0.90 -10.38 13.18
CA GLU A 282 1.88 -9.69 12.36
C GLU A 282 2.11 -10.40 11.03
N ARG A 283 2.03 -9.65 9.96
CA ARG A 283 2.31 -10.14 8.61
C ARG A 283 2.84 -9.04 7.72
N SER A 284 3.64 -9.41 6.74
CA SER A 284 4.06 -8.52 5.66
C SER A 284 3.25 -8.79 4.41
N TYR A 285 3.08 -7.75 3.62
CA TYR A 285 2.29 -7.75 2.39
C TYR A 285 3.13 -7.31 1.21
N VAL A 286 2.87 -7.91 0.08
CA VAL A 286 3.39 -7.51 -1.22
C VAL A 286 2.24 -7.49 -2.21
N ALA A 287 2.18 -6.46 -3.03
CA ALA A 287 1.28 -6.41 -4.17
C ALA A 287 1.90 -5.54 -5.25
N THR A 288 1.90 -6.01 -6.47
CA THR A 288 2.45 -5.27 -7.60
C THR A 288 1.86 -5.75 -8.92
N ARG A 289 1.76 -4.85 -9.87
CA ARG A 289 1.40 -5.12 -11.25
C ARG A 289 2.64 -5.25 -12.17
N ALA A 290 3.81 -4.95 -11.64
CA ALA A 290 5.07 -4.94 -12.41
C ALA A 290 5.55 -6.33 -12.85
N GLY A 291 4.86 -7.40 -12.45
CA GLY A 291 5.16 -8.77 -12.85
C GLY A 291 5.60 -9.69 -11.72
N ILE A 292 5.87 -10.95 -12.09
CA ILE A 292 6.21 -12.02 -11.15
C ILE A 292 7.57 -11.76 -10.49
N GLU A 293 8.59 -11.40 -11.27
CA GLU A 293 9.94 -11.19 -10.76
C GLU A 293 10.03 -10.04 -9.74
N PRO A 294 9.47 -8.84 -9.98
CA PRO A 294 9.38 -7.80 -8.96
C PRO A 294 8.61 -8.24 -7.72
N MET A 295 7.52 -8.99 -7.87
CA MET A 295 6.75 -9.52 -6.74
C MET A 295 7.58 -10.45 -5.88
N ILE A 296 8.22 -11.47 -6.47
CA ILE A 296 8.97 -12.46 -5.71
C ILE A 296 10.21 -11.88 -5.04
N LYS A 297 10.89 -10.90 -5.67
CA LYS A 297 11.98 -10.15 -5.04
C LYS A 297 11.53 -9.38 -3.81
N GLN A 298 10.39 -8.70 -3.89
CA GLN A 298 9.80 -7.99 -2.74
C GLN A 298 9.39 -8.97 -1.64
N LEU A 299 8.76 -10.08 -2.00
CA LEU A 299 8.33 -11.10 -1.05
C LEU A 299 9.53 -11.73 -0.34
N HIS A 300 10.62 -11.96 -1.06
CA HIS A 300 11.87 -12.41 -0.46
C HIS A 300 12.45 -11.37 0.50
N PHE A 301 12.44 -10.08 0.13
CA PHE A 301 12.85 -9.00 1.03
C PHE A 301 12.00 -8.96 2.32
N GLU A 302 10.68 -9.11 2.20
CA GLU A 302 9.78 -9.16 3.35
C GLU A 302 9.99 -10.41 4.20
N ALA A 303 10.25 -11.55 3.58
CA ALA A 303 10.57 -12.79 4.27
C ALA A 303 11.89 -12.69 5.05
N MET A 304 12.93 -12.08 4.45
CA MET A 304 14.18 -11.78 5.13
C MET A 304 13.98 -10.84 6.32
N ALA A 305 13.17 -9.81 6.14
CA ALA A 305 12.80 -8.90 7.23
C ALA A 305 12.05 -9.59 8.37
N ARG A 306 11.40 -10.73 8.11
CA ARG A 306 10.71 -11.58 9.12
C ARG A 306 11.55 -12.74 9.61
N GLY A 307 12.82 -12.81 9.23
CA GLY A 307 13.77 -13.79 9.73
C GLY A 307 13.84 -15.08 8.91
N LEU A 308 13.71 -14.99 7.58
CA LEU A 308 13.82 -16.16 6.69
C LEU A 308 15.07 -17.00 7.00
N ALA A 309 16.23 -16.35 7.23
CA ALA A 309 17.50 -17.02 7.52
C ALA A 309 17.53 -17.71 8.90
N GLN A 310 16.66 -17.35 9.83
CA GLN A 310 16.57 -17.93 11.18
C GLN A 310 15.38 -18.88 11.35
N ALA A 311 14.54 -19.01 10.32
CA ALA A 311 13.37 -19.88 10.38
C ALA A 311 13.81 -21.35 10.43
N GLU A 312 13.33 -22.10 11.42
CA GLU A 312 13.53 -23.56 11.47
C GLU A 312 12.86 -24.25 10.28
N ARG A 313 11.75 -23.68 9.83
CA ARG A 313 10.97 -24.18 8.70
C ARG A 313 10.39 -23.06 7.88
N VAL A 314 10.48 -23.18 6.57
CA VAL A 314 9.81 -22.30 5.61
C VAL A 314 8.72 -23.11 4.91
N LEU A 315 7.49 -22.60 4.94
CA LEU A 315 6.32 -23.23 4.33
C LEU A 315 5.69 -22.27 3.31
N VAL A 316 5.69 -22.67 2.04
CA VAL A 316 4.98 -21.94 0.98
C VAL A 316 3.66 -22.65 0.68
N ILE A 317 2.55 -21.88 0.70
CA ILE A 317 1.22 -22.36 0.37
C ILE A 317 0.65 -21.50 -0.76
N ALA A 318 0.23 -22.15 -1.84
CA ALA A 318 -0.38 -21.47 -2.99
C ALA A 318 -1.31 -22.43 -3.76
N ASP A 319 -1.97 -21.90 -4.79
CA ASP A 319 -2.71 -22.72 -5.76
C ASP A 319 -1.76 -23.50 -6.68
N GLY A 320 -2.30 -24.25 -7.63
CA GLY A 320 -1.52 -25.10 -8.53
C GLY A 320 -0.87 -24.37 -9.71
N ALA A 321 -0.90 -23.05 -9.79
CA ALA A 321 -0.38 -22.31 -10.92
C ALA A 321 1.14 -22.48 -11.08
N VAL A 322 1.57 -22.89 -12.26
CA VAL A 322 2.98 -23.22 -12.56
C VAL A 322 3.92 -22.04 -12.30
N TRP A 323 3.50 -20.82 -12.63
CA TRP A 323 4.31 -19.63 -12.44
C TRP A 323 4.69 -19.38 -10.98
N ILE A 324 3.78 -19.74 -10.03
CA ILE A 324 4.05 -19.60 -8.60
C ILE A 324 5.20 -20.52 -8.19
N TRP A 325 5.13 -21.76 -8.59
CA TRP A 325 6.14 -22.75 -8.19
C TRP A 325 7.50 -22.49 -8.82
N ASN A 326 7.53 -21.96 -10.04
CA ASN A 326 8.77 -21.50 -10.66
C ASN A 326 9.38 -20.32 -9.89
N ALA A 327 8.56 -19.33 -9.49
CA ALA A 327 9.01 -18.21 -8.68
C ALA A 327 9.49 -18.65 -7.27
N VAL A 328 8.80 -19.62 -6.67
CA VAL A 328 9.19 -20.21 -5.38
C VAL A 328 10.52 -20.94 -5.50
N GLN A 329 10.74 -21.69 -6.58
CA GLN A 329 12.01 -22.38 -6.80
C GLN A 329 13.18 -21.41 -6.95
N ASP A 330 12.96 -20.24 -7.54
CA ASP A 330 14.00 -19.20 -7.69
C ASP A 330 14.45 -18.60 -6.36
N ARG A 331 13.52 -18.35 -5.40
CA ARG A 331 13.84 -17.58 -4.20
C ARG A 331 13.68 -18.33 -2.88
N PHE A 332 12.98 -19.45 -2.88
CA PHE A 332 12.64 -20.24 -1.69
C PHE A 332 12.81 -21.74 -1.97
N ALA A 333 13.92 -22.12 -2.63
CA ALA A 333 14.19 -23.50 -3.09
C ALA A 333 14.07 -24.53 -1.95
N GLU A 334 14.54 -24.19 -0.74
CA GLU A 334 14.52 -25.06 0.45
C GLU A 334 13.16 -25.08 1.17
N ALA A 335 12.17 -24.32 0.69
CA ALA A 335 10.89 -24.26 1.35
C ALA A 335 10.06 -25.53 1.13
N THR A 336 9.37 -25.97 2.17
CA THR A 336 8.32 -26.95 2.02
C THR A 336 7.16 -26.35 1.20
N GLN A 337 6.88 -26.93 0.05
CA GLN A 337 5.76 -26.51 -0.80
C GLN A 337 4.49 -27.25 -0.43
N ARG A 338 3.37 -26.55 -0.33
CA ARG A 338 2.04 -27.12 -0.07
C ARG A 338 1.02 -26.52 -1.01
N LEU A 339 0.30 -27.40 -1.69
CA LEU A 339 -0.87 -27.00 -2.48
C LEU A 339 -2.02 -26.61 -1.55
N ASP A 340 -2.72 -25.52 -1.88
CA ASP A 340 -3.93 -25.15 -1.14
C ASP A 340 -4.98 -26.27 -1.19
N LEU A 341 -5.35 -26.76 0.00
CA LEU A 341 -6.32 -27.83 0.12
C LEU A 341 -7.71 -27.44 -0.38
N PHE A 342 -8.11 -26.19 -0.14
CA PHE A 342 -9.44 -25.73 -0.53
C PHE A 342 -9.53 -25.57 -2.04
N HIS A 343 -8.47 -25.04 -2.64
CA HIS A 343 -8.38 -24.95 -4.10
C HIS A 343 -8.32 -26.34 -4.76
N ALA A 344 -7.55 -27.27 -4.19
CA ALA A 344 -7.55 -28.65 -4.66
C ALA A 344 -8.95 -29.30 -4.59
N ASN A 345 -9.73 -28.98 -3.58
CA ASN A 345 -11.09 -29.51 -3.45
C ASN A 345 -12.04 -29.02 -4.54
N THR A 346 -11.81 -27.83 -5.12
CA THR A 346 -12.70 -27.29 -6.18
C THR A 346 -12.74 -28.17 -7.42
N TYR A 347 -11.66 -28.84 -7.74
CA TYR A 347 -11.61 -29.80 -8.87
C TYR A 347 -12.53 -31.00 -8.66
N LEU A 348 -12.59 -31.56 -7.44
CA LEU A 348 -13.54 -32.64 -7.14
C LEU A 348 -14.99 -32.17 -7.18
N TRP A 349 -15.24 -30.95 -6.71
CA TRP A 349 -16.57 -30.36 -6.81
C TRP A 349 -16.97 -30.11 -8.27
N ALA A 350 -16.02 -29.68 -9.12
CA ALA A 350 -16.28 -29.53 -10.55
C ALA A 350 -16.73 -30.85 -11.21
N VAL A 351 -16.08 -31.97 -10.87
CA VAL A 351 -16.50 -33.30 -11.35
C VAL A 351 -17.89 -33.68 -10.77
N ALA A 352 -18.08 -33.52 -9.45
CA ALA A 352 -19.33 -33.85 -8.79
C ALA A 352 -20.55 -33.12 -9.38
N ASN A 353 -20.39 -31.84 -9.67
CA ASN A 353 -21.43 -30.98 -10.26
C ASN A 353 -21.71 -31.26 -11.74
N GLN A 354 -20.88 -32.05 -12.41
CA GLN A 354 -21.17 -32.56 -13.76
C GLN A 354 -21.84 -33.93 -13.74
N ILE A 355 -21.66 -34.70 -12.66
CA ILE A 355 -22.29 -36.02 -12.48
C ILE A 355 -23.68 -35.90 -11.85
N HIS A 356 -23.83 -34.97 -10.93
CA HIS A 356 -25.03 -34.71 -10.14
C HIS A 356 -25.49 -33.26 -10.33
N GLU A 357 -26.72 -32.97 -9.92
CA GLU A 357 -27.17 -31.60 -9.81
C GLU A 357 -26.22 -30.79 -8.89
N ALA A 358 -25.87 -29.57 -9.33
CA ALA A 358 -24.92 -28.74 -8.62
C ALA A 358 -25.34 -28.48 -7.17
N ASP A 359 -24.41 -28.61 -6.25
CA ASP A 359 -24.58 -28.45 -4.81
C ASP A 359 -25.66 -29.32 -4.16
N SER A 360 -26.12 -30.40 -4.85
CA SER A 360 -27.10 -31.33 -4.35
C SER A 360 -26.57 -32.22 -3.21
N ALA A 361 -27.46 -32.89 -2.52
CA ALA A 361 -27.10 -33.90 -1.50
C ALA A 361 -26.29 -35.07 -2.11
N ALA A 362 -26.64 -35.49 -3.34
CA ALA A 362 -25.94 -36.52 -4.09
C ALA A 362 -24.50 -36.12 -4.42
N ALA A 363 -24.27 -34.87 -4.91
CA ALA A 363 -22.94 -34.35 -5.15
C ALA A 363 -22.10 -34.32 -3.87
N ARG A 364 -22.67 -33.89 -2.75
CA ARG A 364 -22.00 -33.87 -1.44
C ARG A 364 -21.64 -35.26 -0.96
N GLN A 365 -22.53 -36.22 -1.14
CA GLN A 365 -22.30 -37.64 -0.74
C GLN A 365 -21.18 -38.24 -1.57
N TRP A 366 -21.16 -37.99 -2.88
CA TRP A 366 -20.14 -38.48 -3.81
C TRP A 366 -18.75 -37.90 -3.50
N VAL A 367 -18.66 -36.59 -3.26
CA VAL A 367 -17.36 -35.91 -3.08
C VAL A 367 -16.72 -36.17 -1.71
N LYS A 368 -17.54 -36.43 -0.66
CA LYS A 368 -17.09 -36.56 0.73
C LYS A 368 -15.98 -37.59 0.97
N PRO A 369 -16.05 -38.84 0.45
CA PRO A 369 -15.00 -39.84 0.62
C PRO A 369 -13.71 -39.44 -0.11
N LEU A 370 -13.80 -38.81 -1.30
CA LEU A 370 -12.65 -38.34 -2.07
C LEU A 370 -11.93 -37.19 -1.36
N LEU A 371 -12.66 -36.23 -0.81
CA LEU A 371 -12.09 -35.17 0.03
C LEU A 371 -11.39 -35.72 1.27
N LYS A 372 -11.92 -36.78 1.87
CA LYS A 372 -11.27 -37.48 3.00
C LYS A 372 -9.95 -38.10 2.56
N GLN A 373 -9.89 -38.70 1.37
CA GLN A 373 -8.67 -39.30 0.83
C GLN A 373 -7.61 -38.23 0.56
N ILE A 374 -7.97 -37.09 -0.07
CA ILE A 374 -7.07 -35.94 -0.25
C ILE A 374 -6.47 -35.47 1.08
N ARG A 375 -7.32 -35.25 2.11
CA ARG A 375 -6.89 -34.79 3.45
C ARG A 375 -6.01 -35.79 4.20
N THR A 376 -5.97 -37.05 3.78
CA THR A 376 -5.18 -38.13 4.38
C THR A 376 -4.01 -38.57 3.50
N ASP A 377 -3.54 -37.66 2.60
CA ASP A 377 -2.40 -37.85 1.69
C ASP A 377 -2.56 -39.04 0.72
N LYS A 378 -3.79 -39.44 0.42
CA LYS A 378 -4.11 -40.58 -0.47
C LYS A 378 -4.54 -40.12 -1.87
N VAL A 379 -3.89 -39.03 -2.38
CA VAL A 379 -4.26 -38.43 -3.67
C VAL A 379 -4.11 -39.42 -4.85
N ALA A 380 -3.14 -40.33 -4.82
CA ALA A 380 -2.96 -41.36 -5.85
C ALA A 380 -4.21 -42.26 -5.97
N LYS A 381 -4.90 -42.57 -4.85
CA LYS A 381 -6.15 -43.33 -4.88
C LYS A 381 -7.29 -42.54 -5.52
N VAL A 382 -7.34 -41.22 -5.29
CA VAL A 382 -8.34 -40.36 -5.91
C VAL A 382 -8.12 -40.28 -7.42
N ILE A 383 -6.86 -40.15 -7.87
CA ILE A 383 -6.52 -40.16 -9.29
C ILE A 383 -6.97 -41.47 -9.95
N ALA A 384 -6.63 -42.63 -9.36
CA ALA A 384 -7.03 -43.93 -9.88
C ALA A 384 -8.56 -44.11 -9.97
N GLN A 385 -9.29 -43.69 -8.92
CA GLN A 385 -10.76 -43.76 -8.89
C GLN A 385 -11.40 -42.85 -9.96
N LEU A 386 -10.86 -41.66 -10.20
CA LEU A 386 -11.36 -40.76 -11.26
C LEU A 386 -11.07 -41.34 -12.65
N ASP A 387 -9.90 -41.93 -12.85
CA ASP A 387 -9.51 -42.51 -14.12
C ASP A 387 -10.35 -43.76 -14.45
N GLU A 388 -10.60 -44.61 -13.48
CA GLU A 388 -11.48 -45.76 -13.59
C GLU A 388 -12.94 -45.35 -13.90
N LEU A 389 -13.42 -44.29 -13.31
CA LEU A 389 -14.79 -43.78 -13.49
C LEU A 389 -14.99 -43.10 -14.85
N LYS A 390 -13.93 -42.48 -15.41
CA LYS A 390 -13.99 -41.64 -16.60
C LYS A 390 -14.71 -42.23 -17.82
N PRO A 391 -14.53 -43.51 -18.20
CA PRO A 391 -15.21 -44.12 -19.35
C PRO A 391 -16.73 -44.17 -19.26
N ALA A 392 -17.28 -44.16 -18.03
CA ALA A 392 -18.72 -44.21 -17.75
C ALA A 392 -19.37 -42.84 -17.63
N LEU A 393 -18.59 -41.75 -17.73
CA LEU A 393 -19.07 -40.39 -17.55
C LEU A 393 -19.57 -39.76 -18.87
N SER A 394 -20.45 -38.76 -18.75
CA SER A 394 -20.79 -37.88 -19.85
C SER A 394 -19.54 -37.09 -20.33
N SER A 395 -19.53 -36.61 -21.55
CA SER A 395 -18.40 -35.85 -22.13
C SER A 395 -17.95 -34.68 -21.22
N ALA A 396 -18.89 -33.93 -20.65
CA ALA A 396 -18.58 -32.80 -19.74
C ALA A 396 -17.97 -33.29 -18.43
N ALA A 397 -18.51 -34.35 -17.83
CA ALA A 397 -17.98 -34.94 -16.59
C ALA A 397 -16.60 -35.58 -16.81
N ALA A 398 -16.40 -36.26 -17.94
CA ALA A 398 -15.12 -36.87 -18.32
C ALA A 398 -14.03 -35.79 -18.53
N LYS A 399 -14.39 -34.67 -19.12
CA LYS A 399 -13.49 -33.53 -19.24
C LYS A 399 -13.08 -32.98 -17.88
N ALA A 400 -14.04 -32.72 -16.99
CA ALA A 400 -13.77 -32.24 -15.63
C ALA A 400 -12.91 -33.25 -14.82
N ALA A 401 -13.16 -34.57 -15.00
CA ALA A 401 -12.34 -35.60 -14.37
C ALA A 401 -10.90 -35.59 -14.91
N THR A 402 -10.71 -35.42 -16.22
CA THR A 402 -9.37 -35.31 -16.82
C THR A 402 -8.61 -34.10 -16.28
N GLU A 403 -9.24 -32.93 -16.23
CA GLU A 403 -8.64 -31.72 -15.64
C GLU A 403 -8.25 -31.92 -14.16
N ALA A 404 -9.09 -32.61 -13.38
CA ALA A 404 -8.79 -32.93 -11.98
C ALA A 404 -7.60 -33.89 -11.84
N ILE A 405 -7.55 -34.95 -12.67
CA ILE A 405 -6.47 -35.92 -12.70
C ILE A 405 -5.14 -35.23 -13.03
N GLU A 406 -5.08 -34.48 -14.11
CA GLU A 406 -3.89 -33.74 -14.53
C GLU A 406 -3.41 -32.76 -13.44
N TYR A 407 -4.33 -32.02 -12.85
CA TYR A 407 -4.02 -31.10 -11.76
C TYR A 407 -3.43 -31.82 -10.56
N TYR A 408 -3.99 -32.95 -10.15
CA TYR A 408 -3.48 -33.72 -9.02
C TYR A 408 -2.15 -34.40 -9.32
N GLN A 409 -1.95 -34.92 -10.51
CA GLN A 409 -0.68 -35.52 -10.94
C GLN A 409 0.45 -34.49 -10.88
N ASN A 410 0.21 -33.28 -11.42
CA ASN A 410 1.18 -32.19 -11.45
C ASN A 410 1.52 -31.63 -10.05
N ASN A 411 0.63 -31.83 -9.07
CA ASN A 411 0.77 -31.27 -7.73
C ASN A 411 0.90 -32.32 -6.61
N GLN A 412 0.94 -33.61 -6.93
CA GLN A 412 0.90 -34.69 -5.95
C GLN A 412 1.95 -34.55 -4.83
N GLN A 413 3.16 -34.10 -5.18
CA GLN A 413 4.24 -33.94 -4.19
C GLN A 413 3.94 -32.84 -3.16
N ARG A 414 3.12 -31.84 -3.52
CA ARG A 414 2.72 -30.70 -2.70
C ARG A 414 1.48 -30.98 -1.85
N MET A 415 0.81 -32.13 -2.06
CA MET A 415 -0.44 -32.51 -1.39
C MET A 415 -0.19 -33.37 -0.14
N LYS A 416 0.71 -32.90 0.75
CA LYS A 416 1.07 -33.54 2.01
C LYS A 416 0.44 -32.79 3.19
N TYR A 417 -0.78 -33.19 3.58
CA TYR A 417 -1.59 -32.46 4.57
C TYR A 417 -1.50 -33.02 5.97
N VAL A 418 -1.33 -34.35 6.14
CA VAL A 418 -1.34 -35.04 7.45
C VAL A 418 -0.25 -34.48 8.36
N GLY A 419 0.98 -34.42 7.87
CA GLY A 419 2.10 -33.89 8.64
C GLY A 419 1.90 -32.42 9.02
N GLY A 420 1.41 -31.60 8.10
CA GLY A 420 1.11 -30.21 8.35
C GLY A 420 0.04 -30.01 9.42
N LYS A 421 -1.03 -30.79 9.36
CA LYS A 421 -2.10 -30.75 10.37
C LYS A 421 -1.59 -31.11 11.76
N ARG A 422 -0.70 -32.10 11.88
CA ARG A 422 -0.10 -32.48 13.17
C ARG A 422 0.75 -31.37 13.77
N ARG A 423 1.45 -30.57 12.95
CA ARG A 423 2.25 -29.41 13.38
C ARG A 423 1.43 -28.14 13.55
N GLY A 424 0.12 -28.18 13.35
CA GLY A 424 -0.74 -26.98 13.43
C GLY A 424 -0.51 -25.95 12.32
N GLU A 425 0.09 -26.38 11.21
CA GLU A 425 0.32 -25.55 10.03
C GLU A 425 -0.97 -25.30 9.24
N PRO A 426 -1.13 -24.16 8.57
CA PRO A 426 -2.27 -23.93 7.70
C PRO A 426 -2.26 -24.90 6.51
N LEU A 427 -3.43 -25.42 6.16
CA LEU A 427 -3.61 -26.32 5.01
C LEU A 427 -4.09 -25.60 3.75
N GLY A 428 -4.48 -24.33 3.89
CA GLY A 428 -4.97 -23.51 2.80
C GLY A 428 -4.41 -22.10 2.85
N SER A 429 -4.66 -21.37 1.79
CA SER A 429 -4.15 -20.03 1.52
C SER A 429 -5.08 -18.90 1.98
N GLY A 430 -6.00 -19.15 2.90
CA GLY A 430 -7.03 -18.19 3.33
C GLY A 430 -6.51 -16.81 3.76
N THR A 431 -5.24 -16.70 4.19
CA THR A 431 -4.64 -15.41 4.55
C THR A 431 -4.39 -14.54 3.31
N ILE A 432 -3.84 -15.12 2.24
CA ILE A 432 -3.61 -14.38 0.99
C ILE A 432 -4.94 -14.11 0.27
N GLU A 433 -5.89 -15.04 0.26
CA GLU A 433 -7.22 -14.83 -0.31
C GLU A 433 -7.93 -13.63 0.36
N SER A 434 -7.92 -13.58 1.70
CA SER A 434 -8.45 -12.45 2.46
C SER A 434 -7.73 -11.14 2.10
N THR A 435 -6.42 -11.17 1.91
CA THR A 435 -5.62 -10.02 1.50
C THR A 435 -6.02 -9.53 0.11
N CYS A 436 -6.12 -10.45 -0.85
CA CYS A 436 -6.56 -10.15 -2.21
C CYS A 436 -7.96 -9.54 -2.23
N ARG A 437 -8.93 -10.12 -1.50
CA ARG A 437 -10.29 -9.58 -1.39
C ARG A 437 -10.30 -8.15 -0.84
N GLN A 438 -9.56 -7.89 0.22
CA GLN A 438 -9.47 -6.54 0.80
C GLN A 438 -8.87 -5.51 -0.17
N MET A 439 -7.86 -5.87 -0.95
CA MET A 439 -7.30 -5.01 -1.98
C MET A 439 -8.29 -4.81 -3.13
N GLN A 440 -8.97 -5.87 -3.55
CA GLN A 440 -9.99 -5.82 -4.59
C GLN A 440 -11.17 -4.90 -4.22
N CYS A 441 -11.59 -4.84 -2.96
CA CYS A 441 -12.65 -3.92 -2.50
C CYS A 441 -12.35 -2.46 -2.84
N ARG A 442 -11.07 -2.07 -2.90
CA ARG A 442 -10.65 -0.73 -3.32
C ARG A 442 -10.45 -0.63 -4.83
N MET A 443 -9.90 -1.66 -5.44
CA MET A 443 -9.39 -1.62 -6.82
C MET A 443 -10.42 -2.06 -7.87
N LYS A 444 -11.44 -2.86 -7.50
CA LYS A 444 -12.46 -3.44 -8.40
C LYS A 444 -13.86 -2.89 -8.11
N ARG A 445 -14.03 -1.58 -8.05
CA ARG A 445 -15.37 -1.00 -7.91
C ARG A 445 -16.07 -0.93 -9.26
N CYS A 446 -17.41 -1.00 -9.25
CA CYS A 446 -18.22 -0.84 -10.45
C CYS A 446 -17.88 0.49 -11.15
N GLY A 447 -17.68 0.46 -12.46
CA GLY A 447 -17.32 1.65 -13.25
C GLY A 447 -15.90 2.17 -13.04
N GLN A 448 -15.08 1.55 -12.21
CA GLN A 448 -13.72 1.98 -11.95
C GLN A 448 -12.73 1.33 -12.94
N PHE A 449 -11.91 2.18 -13.56
CA PHE A 449 -10.80 1.80 -14.42
C PHE A 449 -9.52 2.47 -13.91
N TRP A 450 -8.39 1.89 -14.24
CA TRP A 450 -7.07 2.36 -13.84
C TRP A 450 -6.22 2.70 -15.06
N SER A 451 -5.28 3.60 -14.88
CA SER A 451 -4.12 3.69 -15.78
C SER A 451 -3.00 2.80 -15.22
N THR A 452 -2.20 2.25 -16.11
CA THR A 452 -1.04 1.40 -15.79
C THR A 452 -0.11 1.96 -14.70
N GLN A 453 0.05 3.26 -14.63
CA GLN A 453 0.87 3.92 -13.62
C GLN A 453 0.09 4.25 -12.33
N GLY A 454 -1.22 4.45 -12.44
CA GLY A 454 -2.05 4.85 -11.32
C GLY A 454 -2.36 3.72 -10.36
N ASP A 455 -2.59 2.52 -10.86
CA ASP A 455 -2.86 1.35 -10.04
C ASP A 455 -1.64 0.86 -9.27
N GLU A 456 -0.46 0.79 -9.92
CA GLU A 456 0.79 0.40 -9.26
C GLU A 456 1.17 1.40 -8.16
N ALA A 457 0.96 2.71 -8.39
CA ALA A 457 1.20 3.74 -7.39
C ALA A 457 0.34 3.52 -6.13
N LEU A 458 -0.97 3.27 -6.31
CA LEU A 458 -1.88 3.04 -5.19
C LEU A 458 -1.66 1.69 -4.51
N LEU A 459 -1.34 0.63 -5.25
CA LEU A 459 -0.96 -0.67 -4.67
C LEU A 459 0.28 -0.51 -3.79
N CYS A 460 1.27 0.24 -4.24
CA CYS A 460 2.48 0.48 -3.47
C CYS A 460 2.18 1.26 -2.18
N LEU A 461 1.36 2.31 -2.23
CA LEU A 461 0.92 3.04 -1.04
C LEU A 461 0.17 2.14 -0.05
N GLU A 462 -0.74 1.30 -0.54
CA GLU A 462 -1.49 0.35 0.30
C GLU A 462 -0.56 -0.65 0.99
N VAL A 463 0.47 -1.13 0.28
CA VAL A 463 1.50 -2.02 0.85
C VAL A 463 2.32 -1.31 1.92
N PHE A 464 2.74 -0.05 1.69
CA PHE A 464 3.46 0.73 2.70
C PHE A 464 2.61 0.94 3.95
N TRP A 465 1.31 1.25 3.79
CA TRP A 465 0.39 1.37 4.91
C TRP A 465 0.24 0.07 5.69
N ARG A 466 -0.02 -1.05 5.01
CA ARG A 466 -0.21 -2.36 5.65
C ARG A 466 1.04 -2.87 6.35
N ASN A 467 2.21 -2.58 5.80
CA ASN A 467 3.50 -2.94 6.39
C ASN A 467 3.96 -1.97 7.47
N GLN A 468 3.12 -1.00 7.90
CA GLN A 468 3.44 0.00 8.91
C GLN A 468 4.72 0.80 8.59
N ARG A 469 4.92 1.10 7.30
CA ARG A 469 6.07 1.86 6.78
C ARG A 469 5.69 3.24 6.25
N TRP A 470 4.53 3.74 6.66
CA TRP A 470 4.00 5.03 6.21
C TRP A 470 4.95 6.18 6.54
N ASP A 471 5.57 6.13 7.73
CA ASP A 471 6.54 7.13 8.19
C ASP A 471 7.80 7.23 7.31
N LEU A 472 8.12 6.21 6.51
CA LEU A 472 9.22 6.30 5.55
C LEU A 472 8.89 7.22 4.37
N LEU A 473 7.60 7.35 4.05
CA LEU A 473 7.11 8.28 3.04
C LEU A 473 6.92 9.68 3.61
N PHE A 474 6.52 9.79 4.88
CA PHE A 474 6.16 11.06 5.52
C PHE A 474 6.90 11.27 6.84
N PRO A 475 8.25 11.32 6.84
CA PRO A 475 9.04 11.44 8.07
C PRO A 475 8.84 12.78 8.79
N HIS A 476 8.35 13.80 8.08
CA HIS A 476 8.17 15.16 8.62
C HIS A 476 6.87 15.36 9.40
N VAL A 477 5.97 14.39 9.35
CA VAL A 477 4.66 14.46 10.01
C VAL A 477 4.67 13.76 11.39
N VAL A 478 5.72 13.03 11.69
CA VAL A 478 5.92 12.45 13.01
C VAL A 478 6.19 13.59 14.00
N ILE A 479 5.15 14.02 14.69
CA ILE A 479 5.27 14.83 15.90
C ILE A 479 5.97 13.91 16.89
N THR A 480 7.27 14.12 17.07
CA THR A 480 8.01 13.43 18.12
C THR A 480 7.37 13.79 19.44
N ALA A 481 7.01 12.81 20.24
CA ALA A 481 6.49 12.98 21.61
C ALA A 481 7.44 13.77 22.54
N SER A 482 8.61 14.19 22.05
CA SER A 482 9.61 15.01 22.74
C SER A 482 9.22 16.50 22.90
N LEU A 483 8.05 16.93 22.43
CA LEU A 483 7.51 18.28 22.71
C LEU A 483 6.41 18.27 23.78
N GLN A 484 6.25 17.17 24.52
CA GLN A 484 5.29 17.05 25.62
C GLN A 484 5.98 17.16 27.02
N ASN A 485 7.12 17.86 27.12
CA ASN A 485 7.70 18.24 28.42
C ASN A 485 7.91 19.74 28.47
#